data_37e18cf9a57078c22ddd16c987bfad3b
#
_entry.id   37e18cf9a57078c22ddd16c987bfad3b
#
_cell.length_a   1.000
_cell.length_b   1.000
_cell.length_c   1.000
_cell.angle_alpha   90.00
_cell.angle_beta   90.00
_cell.angle_gamma   90.00
#
_symmetry.space_group_name_H-M   'P 1'
#
loop_
_entity.id
_entity.type
_entity.pdbx_description
1 polymer ?
#
loop_
_entity_poly.entity_id
_entity_poly.type
_entity_poly.pdbx_seq_one_letter_code
_entity_poly.pdbx_strand_id
1 'polypeptide(L)'
;MKARTSKQPTVEGQQEMALLIIDVQQGLFVKSTPIYKADVLLKNIGTLVDHAHRAGAPVFYVQHSDKRFLVKGSDEWQLHPDLHPLDTDRIIHKQHGSAFKDTDLGQALQSRNVKSLVVTGLVTHGCVRATCLDAKKLGYRVILYRSLTS
;
A
#
# COMPACT_ATOMS: atom_id res chain seq x y z
N MET A 1 26.96 -22.42 7.93
CA MET A 1 26.17 -22.36 7.68
C MET A 1 25.47 -22.18 7.52
N LYS A 2 25.62 -22.41 7.62
CA LYS A 2 24.71 -22.42 7.35
C LYS A 2 23.73 -22.14 7.37
N ALA A 3 23.63 -22.13 7.51
CA ALA A 3 22.61 -21.94 7.42
C ALA A 3 21.69 -21.92 7.48
N ARG A 4 21.54 -21.94 7.65
CA ARG A 4 20.53 -21.91 7.60
C ARG A 4 19.59 -21.79 7.55
N THR A 5 19.68 -21.84 7.67
CA THR A 5 18.72 -21.78 7.57
C THR A 5 17.70 -21.90 7.53
N SER A 6 18.22 -22.15 7.81
CA SER A 6 17.06 -22.60 7.67
C SER A 6 15.94 -22.17 7.33
N LYS A 7 15.68 -22.63 7.01
CA LYS A 7 14.67 -22.02 6.30
C LYS A 7 13.34 -22.43 6.70
N GLN A 8 12.78 -21.54 7.47
CA GLN A 8 11.41 -21.71 7.85
C GLN A 8 10.54 -21.28 6.71
N PRO A 9 9.62 -22.11 6.21
CA PRO A 9 8.79 -21.75 5.08
C PRO A 9 7.97 -20.47 5.31
N THR A 10 7.53 -20.26 6.56
CA THR A 10 6.75 -19.06 6.88
C THR A 10 7.58 -17.80 6.70
N VAL A 11 8.86 -17.85 7.05
CA VAL A 11 9.73 -16.70 6.87
C VAL A 11 9.92 -16.40 5.39
N GLU A 12 10.13 -17.44 4.59
CA GLU A 12 10.28 -17.24 3.16
C GLU A 12 9.02 -16.68 2.54
N GLY A 13 7.86 -17.23 2.91
CA GLY A 13 6.60 -16.74 2.37
C GLY A 13 6.34 -15.30 2.75
N GLN A 14 6.67 -14.92 3.97
CA GLN A 14 6.49 -13.55 4.42
C GLN A 14 7.41 -12.59 3.70
N GLN A 15 8.64 -13.01 3.38
CA GLN A 15 9.57 -12.18 2.64
C GLN A 15 9.14 -11.96 1.21
N GLU A 16 8.32 -12.86 0.68
CA GLU A 16 7.81 -12.74 -0.67
C GLU A 16 6.55 -11.89 -0.76
N MET A 17 6.04 -11.44 0.36
CA MET A 17 4.84 -10.61 0.39
C MET A 17 5.20 -9.16 0.66
N ALA A 18 4.41 -8.26 0.09
CA ALA A 18 4.51 -6.84 0.38
C ALA A 18 3.12 -6.28 0.68
N LEU A 19 3.09 -5.23 1.48
CA LEU A 19 1.86 -4.51 1.80
C LEU A 19 1.85 -3.20 1.04
N LEU A 20 0.76 -2.96 0.30
CA LEU A 20 0.53 -1.71 -0.42
C LEU A 20 -0.64 -0.98 0.20
N ILE A 21 -0.38 0.26 0.62
CA ILE A 21 -1.39 1.13 1.21
C ILE A 21 -1.63 2.27 0.24
N ILE A 22 -2.81 2.30 -0.38
CA ILE A 22 -3.07 3.16 -1.52
C ILE A 22 -3.90 4.37 -1.12
N ASP A 23 -3.35 5.56 -1.35
CA ASP A 23 -4.05 6.84 -1.32
C ASP A 23 -4.73 7.17 0.01
N VAL A 24 -4.12 6.76 1.12
CA VAL A 24 -4.63 7.13 2.44
C VAL A 24 -4.05 8.49 2.80
N GLN A 25 -4.64 9.52 2.18
CA GLN A 25 -4.16 10.90 2.21
C GLN A 25 -5.19 11.81 2.85
N GLN A 26 -4.70 12.88 3.48
CA GLN A 26 -5.55 13.76 4.28
C GLN A 26 -6.77 14.27 3.54
N GLY A 27 -6.58 14.69 2.28
CA GLY A 27 -7.67 15.28 1.51
C GLY A 27 -8.86 14.36 1.35
N LEU A 28 -8.63 13.05 1.29
CA LEU A 28 -9.73 12.11 1.11
C LEU A 28 -10.58 11.93 2.36
N PHE A 29 -10.08 12.41 3.51
CA PHE A 29 -10.80 12.30 4.78
C PHE A 29 -11.53 13.58 5.16
N VAL A 30 -11.31 14.68 4.43
CA VAL A 30 -11.96 15.97 4.74
C VAL A 30 -12.91 16.41 3.63
N LYS A 31 -13.23 15.52 2.70
CA LYS A 31 -14.19 15.83 1.66
C LYS A 31 -15.59 16.05 2.23
N SER A 32 -16.45 16.69 1.45
CA SER A 32 -17.84 16.90 1.83
C SER A 32 -18.58 15.57 2.03
N THR A 33 -18.13 14.51 1.40
CA THR A 33 -18.67 13.17 1.64
C THR A 33 -17.62 12.38 2.41
N PRO A 34 -17.71 12.36 3.74
CA PRO A 34 -16.68 11.70 4.55
C PRO A 34 -16.66 10.19 4.34
N ILE A 35 -15.50 9.60 4.58
CA ILE A 35 -15.32 8.16 4.50
C ILE A 35 -16.07 7.52 5.67
N TYR A 36 -16.95 6.59 5.33
CA TYR A 36 -17.72 5.88 6.35
C TYR A 36 -16.80 5.09 7.26
N LYS A 37 -16.93 5.30 8.56
CA LYS A 37 -16.11 4.64 9.59
C LYS A 37 -14.60 4.78 9.31
N ALA A 38 -14.19 6.00 9.03
CA ALA A 38 -12.79 6.28 8.72
C ALA A 38 -11.85 5.82 9.84
N ASP A 39 -12.26 5.95 11.08
CA ASP A 39 -11.45 5.53 12.22
C ASP A 39 -11.23 4.02 12.23
N VAL A 40 -12.22 3.23 11.83
CA VAL A 40 -12.08 1.77 11.73
C VAL A 40 -11.11 1.41 10.61
N LEU A 41 -11.24 2.09 9.46
CA LEU A 41 -10.35 1.87 8.35
C LEU A 41 -8.90 2.14 8.75
N LEU A 42 -8.65 3.27 9.39
CA LEU A 42 -7.30 3.65 9.80
C LEU A 42 -6.73 2.68 10.83
N LYS A 43 -7.58 2.23 11.76
CA LYS A 43 -7.14 1.24 12.75
C LYS A 43 -6.76 -0.08 12.08
N ASN A 44 -7.56 -0.52 11.12
CA ASN A 44 -7.27 -1.76 10.40
C ASN A 44 -5.97 -1.66 9.61
N ILE A 45 -5.74 -0.52 8.98
CA ILE A 45 -4.49 -0.30 8.26
C ILE A 45 -3.31 -0.35 9.22
N GLY A 46 -3.43 0.28 10.38
CA GLY A 46 -2.38 0.24 11.39
C GLY A 46 -2.05 -1.18 11.84
N THR A 47 -3.07 -2.01 11.99
CA THR A 47 -2.88 -3.41 12.36
C THR A 47 -2.11 -4.16 11.26
N LEU A 48 -2.48 -3.94 10.00
CA LEU A 48 -1.79 -4.57 8.88
C LEU A 48 -0.33 -4.14 8.81
N VAL A 49 -0.07 -2.85 9.02
CA VAL A 49 1.29 -2.33 8.99
C VAL A 49 2.13 -2.97 10.09
N ASP A 50 1.58 -3.06 11.31
CA ASP A 50 2.29 -3.69 12.41
C ASP A 50 2.64 -5.14 12.10
N HIS A 51 1.70 -5.89 11.54
CA HIS A 51 1.96 -7.27 11.16
C HIS A 51 3.04 -7.36 10.10
N ALA A 52 2.99 -6.49 9.10
CA ALA A 52 4.00 -6.50 8.04
C ALA A 52 5.39 -6.20 8.60
N HIS A 53 5.50 -5.20 9.46
CA HIS A 53 6.79 -4.86 10.05
C HIS A 53 7.35 -6.01 10.89
N ARG A 54 6.51 -6.66 11.70
CA ARG A 54 6.97 -7.79 12.50
C ARG A 54 7.42 -8.96 11.65
N ALA A 55 6.77 -9.14 10.51
CA ALA A 55 7.11 -10.24 9.61
C ALA A 55 8.29 -9.92 8.71
N GLY A 56 8.78 -8.69 8.72
CA GLY A 56 9.85 -8.27 7.83
C GLY A 56 9.41 -8.05 6.39
N ALA A 57 8.10 -7.94 6.16
CA ALA A 57 7.57 -7.71 4.83
C ALA A 57 7.69 -6.23 4.47
N PRO A 58 8.08 -5.91 3.23
CA PRO A 58 8.16 -4.51 2.82
C PRO A 58 6.79 -3.85 2.79
N VAL A 59 6.76 -2.57 3.18
CA VAL A 59 5.55 -1.76 3.20
C VAL A 59 5.74 -0.60 2.24
N PHE A 60 4.76 -0.43 1.36
CA PHE A 60 4.76 0.64 0.36
C PHE A 60 3.53 1.52 0.57
N TYR A 61 3.77 2.79 0.81
CA TYR A 61 2.70 3.80 0.87
C TYR A 61 2.60 4.44 -0.49
N VAL A 62 1.45 4.34 -1.11
CA VAL A 62 1.23 4.90 -2.45
C VAL A 62 0.49 6.22 -2.29
N GLN A 63 1.06 7.28 -2.84
CA GLN A 63 0.58 8.64 -2.68
C GLN A 63 0.26 9.22 -4.05
N HIS A 64 -0.99 9.58 -4.25
CA HIS A 64 -1.48 10.10 -5.52
C HIS A 64 -1.38 11.62 -5.55
N SER A 65 -1.06 12.17 -6.71
CA SER A 65 -1.16 13.62 -6.91
C SER A 65 -1.94 13.92 -8.18
N ASP A 66 -2.66 15.03 -8.15
CA ASP A 66 -3.33 15.55 -9.33
C ASP A 66 -3.21 17.08 -9.31
N LYS A 67 -3.83 17.73 -10.28
CA LYS A 67 -3.69 19.18 -10.41
C LYS A 67 -4.83 19.95 -9.75
N ARG A 68 -5.82 19.25 -9.21
CA ARG A 68 -7.02 19.91 -8.71
C ARG A 68 -7.18 19.80 -7.21
N PHE A 69 -7.00 18.62 -6.65
CA PHE A 69 -7.32 18.37 -5.26
C PHE A 69 -6.12 17.87 -4.48
N LEU A 70 -5.53 16.77 -4.91
CA LEU A 70 -4.35 16.22 -4.24
C LEU A 70 -3.09 16.82 -4.88
N VAL A 71 -2.96 18.13 -4.75
CA VAL A 71 -1.84 18.84 -5.36
C VAL A 71 -0.57 18.55 -4.56
N LYS A 72 0.47 18.09 -5.26
CA LYS A 72 1.72 17.69 -4.60
C LYS A 72 2.24 18.82 -3.72
N GLY A 73 2.53 18.49 -2.48
CA GLY A 73 3.03 19.43 -1.49
C GLY A 73 1.95 20.11 -0.66
N SER A 74 0.67 19.97 -1.05
CA SER A 74 -0.42 20.56 -0.26
C SER A 74 -0.75 19.69 0.94
N ASP A 75 -1.54 20.23 1.86
CA ASP A 75 -2.00 19.46 3.02
C ASP A 75 -2.87 18.27 2.59
N GLU A 76 -3.71 18.47 1.59
CA GLU A 76 -4.58 17.40 1.09
C GLU A 76 -3.78 16.22 0.56
N TRP A 77 -2.64 16.49 -0.02
CA TRP A 77 -1.78 15.47 -0.59
C TRP A 77 -1.06 14.63 0.46
N GLN A 78 -0.82 15.16 1.64
CA GLN A 78 -0.06 14.47 2.68
C GLN A 78 -0.73 13.16 3.09
N LEU A 79 0.08 12.18 3.44
CA LEU A 79 -0.43 10.95 4.03
C LEU A 79 -1.18 11.29 5.31
N HIS A 80 -2.22 10.50 5.60
CA HIS A 80 -2.99 10.70 6.83
C HIS A 80 -2.06 10.64 8.03
N PRO A 81 -2.23 11.53 9.02
CA PRO A 81 -1.30 11.59 10.16
C PRO A 81 -1.28 10.34 11.03
N ASP A 82 -2.28 9.46 10.92
CA ASP A 82 -2.26 8.20 11.65
C ASP A 82 -1.33 7.18 11.01
N LEU A 83 -0.81 7.45 9.82
CA LEU A 83 0.19 6.60 9.18
C LEU A 83 1.58 7.08 9.60
N HIS A 84 2.42 6.14 9.99
CA HIS A 84 3.76 6.47 10.47
C HIS A 84 4.79 5.65 9.70
N PRO A 85 5.10 6.04 8.44
CA PRO A 85 6.11 5.30 7.67
C PRO A 85 7.46 5.28 8.38
N LEU A 86 8.07 4.11 8.38
CA LEU A 86 9.44 3.96 8.87
C LEU A 86 10.42 4.28 7.76
N ASP A 87 11.67 4.52 8.13
CA ASP A 87 12.73 4.78 7.14
C ASP A 87 12.90 3.63 6.16
N THR A 88 12.59 2.41 6.61
CA THR A 88 12.69 1.22 5.75
C THR A 88 11.49 1.04 4.84
N ASP A 89 10.43 1.79 5.04
CA ASP A 89 9.27 1.75 4.16
C ASP A 89 9.51 2.61 2.93
N ARG A 90 8.73 2.35 1.87
CA ARG A 90 8.85 3.12 0.65
C ARG A 90 7.59 3.93 0.40
N ILE A 91 7.76 5.12 -0.13
CA ILE A 91 6.65 5.94 -0.59
C ILE A 91 6.72 6.00 -2.10
N ILE A 92 5.64 5.58 -2.76
CA ILE A 92 5.54 5.58 -4.21
C ILE A 92 4.63 6.73 -4.61
N HIS A 93 5.13 7.63 -5.44
CA HIS A 93 4.34 8.76 -5.94
C HIS A 93 3.77 8.43 -7.30
N LYS A 94 2.45 8.55 -7.43
CA LYS A 94 1.80 8.25 -8.70
C LYS A 94 0.91 9.41 -9.14
N GLN A 95 0.60 9.42 -10.44
CA GLN A 95 -0.29 10.42 -11.04
C GLN A 95 -1.41 9.78 -11.83
N HIS A 96 -1.47 8.45 -11.86
CA HIS A 96 -2.48 7.69 -12.59
C HIS A 96 -3.24 6.80 -11.63
N GLY A 97 -4.30 6.15 -12.11
CA GLY A 97 -5.08 5.27 -11.24
C GLY A 97 -4.26 4.14 -10.67
N SER A 98 -3.50 3.45 -11.52
CA SER A 98 -2.68 2.34 -11.08
C SER A 98 -1.37 2.82 -10.48
N ALA A 99 -0.97 2.19 -9.37
CA ALA A 99 0.30 2.49 -8.73
C ALA A 99 1.49 1.99 -9.55
N PHE A 100 1.26 1.15 -10.54
CA PHE A 100 2.34 0.65 -11.39
C PHE A 100 2.64 1.55 -12.58
N LYS A 101 1.72 2.43 -12.94
CA LYS A 101 1.89 3.22 -14.15
C LYS A 101 2.82 4.41 -13.91
N ASP A 102 3.90 4.46 -14.67
CA ASP A 102 4.89 5.54 -14.62
C ASP A 102 5.46 5.75 -13.22
N THR A 103 5.67 4.66 -12.50
CA THR A 103 6.32 4.65 -11.20
C THR A 103 7.39 3.58 -11.17
N ASP A 104 8.20 3.58 -10.10
CA ASP A 104 9.20 2.54 -9.92
C ASP A 104 8.72 1.40 -9.01
N LEU A 105 7.41 1.30 -8.78
CA LEU A 105 6.88 0.27 -7.88
C LEU A 105 7.25 -1.13 -8.36
N GLY A 106 7.04 -1.43 -9.64
CA GLY A 106 7.35 -2.76 -10.16
C GLY A 106 8.81 -3.12 -9.95
N GLN A 107 9.71 -2.18 -10.22
CA GLN A 107 11.12 -2.40 -10.03
C GLN A 107 11.48 -2.62 -8.56
N ALA A 108 10.88 -1.81 -7.68
CA ALA A 108 11.12 -1.94 -6.24
C ALA A 108 10.65 -3.30 -5.72
N LEU A 109 9.51 -3.78 -6.20
CA LEU A 109 9.00 -5.09 -5.79
C LEU A 109 9.89 -6.21 -6.30
N GLN A 110 10.36 -6.11 -7.54
CA GLN A 110 11.24 -7.13 -8.09
C GLN A 110 12.56 -7.20 -7.34
N SER A 111 13.09 -6.06 -6.94
CA SER A 111 14.37 -6.01 -6.20
C SER A 111 14.27 -6.68 -4.84
N ARG A 112 13.06 -6.84 -4.31
CA ARG A 112 12.81 -7.48 -3.03
C ARG A 112 12.25 -8.89 -3.19
N ASN A 113 12.21 -9.41 -4.43
CA ASN A 113 11.69 -10.75 -4.74
C ASN A 113 10.25 -10.95 -4.27
N VAL A 114 9.44 -9.90 -4.36
CA VAL A 114 8.03 -9.96 -3.95
C VAL A 114 7.24 -10.74 -4.99
N LYS A 115 6.39 -11.65 -4.53
CA LYS A 115 5.52 -12.47 -5.37
C LYS A 115 4.06 -12.23 -5.09
N SER A 116 3.74 -11.77 -3.89
CA SER A 116 2.36 -11.58 -3.44
C SER A 116 2.20 -10.19 -2.86
N LEU A 117 1.04 -9.60 -3.11
CA LEU A 117 0.72 -8.26 -2.63
C LEU A 117 -0.54 -8.30 -1.80
N VAL A 118 -0.48 -7.73 -0.60
CA VAL A 118 -1.66 -7.40 0.18
C VAL A 118 -1.94 -5.93 -0.10
N VAL A 119 -3.11 -5.64 -0.65
CA VAL A 119 -3.46 -4.29 -1.10
C VAL A 119 -4.64 -3.78 -0.28
N THR A 120 -4.50 -2.57 0.24
CA THR A 120 -5.57 -1.89 0.97
C THR A 120 -5.52 -0.40 0.67
N GLY A 121 -6.52 0.35 1.11
CA GLY A 121 -6.53 1.80 0.97
C GLY A 121 -7.80 2.31 0.31
N LEU A 122 -7.65 3.40 -0.45
CA LEU A 122 -8.74 4.13 -1.08
C LEU A 122 -8.41 4.36 -2.56
N VAL A 123 -9.31 4.49 -3.46
CA VAL A 123 -10.73 4.18 -3.38
C VAL A 123 -10.90 2.81 -3.98
N THR A 124 -11.80 1.99 -3.40
CA THR A 124 -11.89 0.58 -3.80
C THR A 124 -12.19 0.40 -5.29
N HIS A 125 -13.08 1.23 -5.83
CA HIS A 125 -13.49 1.10 -7.25
C HIS A 125 -12.64 1.94 -8.19
N GLY A 126 -11.60 2.58 -7.69
CA GLY A 126 -10.72 3.41 -8.50
C GLY A 126 -9.29 2.93 -8.44
N CYS A 127 -8.43 3.67 -7.72
CA CYS A 127 -6.99 3.40 -7.66
C CYS A 127 -6.66 2.01 -7.14
N VAL A 128 -7.41 1.53 -6.15
CA VAL A 128 -7.18 0.20 -5.60
C VAL A 128 -7.45 -0.85 -6.67
N ARG A 129 -8.58 -0.74 -7.36
CA ARG A 129 -8.94 -1.71 -8.40
C ARG A 129 -7.94 -1.68 -9.55
N ALA A 130 -7.58 -0.49 -10.01
CA ALA A 130 -6.64 -0.36 -11.13
C ALA A 130 -5.29 -0.98 -10.78
N THR A 131 -4.82 -0.76 -9.56
CA THR A 131 -3.55 -1.33 -9.11
C THR A 131 -3.62 -2.85 -9.03
N CYS A 132 -4.73 -3.39 -8.52
CA CYS A 132 -4.88 -4.84 -8.42
C CYS A 132 -4.92 -5.51 -9.80
N LEU A 133 -5.60 -4.88 -10.77
CA LEU A 133 -5.66 -5.43 -12.11
C LEU A 133 -4.29 -5.45 -12.77
N ASP A 134 -3.53 -4.37 -12.64
CA ASP A 134 -2.18 -4.33 -13.20
C ASP A 134 -1.26 -5.32 -12.49
N ALA A 135 -1.37 -5.45 -11.18
CA ALA A 135 -0.57 -6.40 -10.42
C ALA A 135 -0.78 -7.82 -10.93
N LYS A 136 -2.05 -8.20 -11.16
CA LYS A 136 -2.36 -9.52 -11.68
C LYS A 136 -1.79 -9.74 -13.07
N LYS A 137 -1.87 -8.72 -13.94
CA LYS A 137 -1.29 -8.81 -15.27
C LYS A 137 0.22 -9.00 -15.22
N LEU A 138 0.87 -8.45 -14.21
CA LEU A 138 2.31 -8.57 -14.04
C LEU A 138 2.72 -9.87 -13.36
N GLY A 139 1.77 -10.70 -12.96
CA GLY A 139 2.04 -12.02 -12.40
C GLY A 139 2.05 -12.08 -10.89
N TYR A 140 1.68 -11.02 -10.20
CA TYR A 140 1.62 -11.05 -8.75
C TYR A 140 0.35 -11.75 -8.27
N ARG A 141 0.48 -12.47 -7.15
CA ARG A 141 -0.70 -12.91 -6.41
C ARG A 141 -1.21 -11.70 -5.63
N VAL A 142 -2.51 -11.42 -5.74
CA VAL A 142 -3.09 -10.23 -5.12
C VAL A 142 -4.10 -10.65 -4.07
N ILE A 143 -3.94 -10.12 -2.86
CA ILE A 143 -4.86 -10.29 -1.76
C ILE A 143 -5.40 -8.89 -1.44
N LEU A 144 -6.66 -8.67 -1.76
CA LEU A 144 -7.29 -7.39 -1.48
C LEU A 144 -7.87 -7.41 -0.08
N TYR A 145 -7.34 -6.55 0.80
CA TYR A 145 -7.87 -6.41 2.14
C TYR A 145 -8.86 -5.25 2.15
N ARG A 146 -10.10 -5.56 2.41
CA ARG A 146 -11.15 -4.54 2.51
C ARG A 146 -11.74 -4.60 3.89
N SER A 147 -11.83 -3.43 4.53
CA SER A 147 -12.62 -3.35 5.73
C SER A 147 -14.08 -3.27 5.31
N LEU A 148 -14.98 -3.49 6.27
CA LEU A 148 -16.40 -3.38 6.01
C LEU A 148 -16.80 -1.95 5.63
N THR A 149 -15.88 -1.02 5.77
CA THR A 149 -16.13 0.40 5.54
C THR A 149 -15.73 0.86 4.15
N SER A 150 -15.07 0.03 3.39
CA SER A 150 -14.60 0.43 2.06
C SER A 150 -15.34 -0.29 0.89
#